data_69964dde9a0f2124cc14ab0deaade3f6
#
_entry.id   69964dde9a0f2124cc14ab0deaade3f6
#
_cell.length_a   1.000
_cell.length_b   1.000
_cell.length_c   1.000
_cell.angle_alpha   90.00
_cell.angle_beta   90.00
_cell.angle_gamma   90.00
#
_symmetry.space_group_name_H-M   'P 1'
#
loop_
_entity.id
_entity.type
_entity.pdbx_description
1 polymer ?
#
loop_
_entity_poly.entity_id
_entity_poly.type
_entity_poly.pdbx_seq_one_letter_code
_entity_poly.pdbx_strand_id
1 'polypeptide(L)'
;MGTPNAKVAKFGASNFEYGVLDDKEKIADTRKITGLKEVKLTLTNELKTLAADDGPYLILSGGITEAKETINLYDVDSIMKKDLYGVDLKDGVEVYTKNFTPNYVATLFRTKISNGKHCWVGLTKGMFALPGISTKTQDGAPDPEADEIEGNFVPRGDADNGVILLIGREDNPDFDFEKFHKMVFGDTAPVTTPTDAPDHTDNKVQDGQ
;
A
#
# COMPACT_ATOMS: atom_id res chain seq x y z
N MET A 1 -14.81 -7.56 -28.02
CA MET A 1 -14.49 -8.79 -27.28
C MET A 1 -13.01 -8.80 -27.05
N GLY A 2 -12.54 -8.49 -25.82
CA GLY A 2 -11.13 -8.54 -25.46
C GLY A 2 -10.67 -9.99 -25.45
N THR A 3 -9.49 -10.24 -26.00
CA THR A 3 -8.86 -11.57 -26.05
C THR A 3 -8.68 -12.09 -24.62
N PRO A 4 -9.36 -13.15 -24.20
CA PRO A 4 -9.13 -13.72 -22.88
C PRO A 4 -7.79 -14.44 -22.89
N ASN A 5 -6.97 -14.22 -21.86
CA ASN A 5 -5.76 -14.97 -21.51
C ASN A 5 -4.42 -14.59 -22.17
N ALA A 6 -4.12 -13.33 -22.36
CA ALA A 6 -2.71 -12.96 -22.37
C ALA A 6 -2.14 -13.24 -20.98
N LYS A 7 -1.21 -14.23 -20.86
CA LYS A 7 -0.49 -14.47 -19.61
C LYS A 7 0.30 -13.22 -19.26
N VAL A 8 -0.04 -12.57 -18.17
CA VAL A 8 0.62 -11.33 -17.71
C VAL A 8 1.31 -11.60 -16.39
N ALA A 9 2.51 -11.01 -16.23
CA ALA A 9 3.24 -11.01 -14.97
C ALA A 9 3.14 -9.60 -14.34
N LYS A 10 3.09 -9.54 -13.01
CA LYS A 10 3.17 -8.29 -12.24
C LYS A 10 4.59 -8.14 -11.73
N PHE A 11 5.14 -6.93 -11.77
CA PHE A 11 6.47 -6.62 -11.27
C PHE A 11 6.59 -5.16 -10.85
N GLY A 12 7.45 -4.91 -9.87
CA GLY A 12 7.71 -3.58 -9.34
C GLY A 12 6.50 -2.95 -8.66
N ALA A 13 6.68 -2.51 -7.44
CA ALA A 13 5.73 -1.66 -6.73
C ALA A 13 6.14 -0.20 -6.89
N SER A 14 5.18 0.70 -7.03
CA SER A 14 5.41 2.13 -7.17
C SER A 14 4.18 2.94 -6.79
N ASN A 15 4.36 4.26 -6.68
CA ASN A 15 3.24 5.18 -6.48
C ASN A 15 2.49 4.90 -5.17
N PHE A 16 3.23 4.71 -4.08
CA PHE A 16 2.62 4.57 -2.78
C PHE A 16 2.02 5.90 -2.32
N GLU A 17 0.76 5.86 -1.97
CA GLU A 17 -0.03 6.99 -1.51
C GLU A 17 -0.83 6.57 -0.28
N TYR A 18 -0.93 7.45 0.71
CA TYR A 18 -1.77 7.21 1.87
C TYR A 18 -2.58 8.45 2.22
N GLY A 19 -3.67 8.25 2.96
CA GLY A 19 -4.47 9.31 3.52
C GLY A 19 -4.92 8.95 4.93
N VAL A 20 -4.90 9.93 5.84
CA VAL A 20 -5.31 9.76 7.23
C VAL A 20 -6.82 9.90 7.34
N LEU A 21 -7.46 8.96 8.03
CA LEU A 21 -8.90 8.99 8.30
C LEU A 21 -9.18 9.82 9.56
N ASP A 22 -10.21 10.66 9.48
CA ASP A 22 -10.79 11.32 10.66
C ASP A 22 -11.77 10.39 11.41
N ASP A 23 -12.33 10.89 12.50
CA ASP A 23 -13.32 10.17 13.33
C ASP A 23 -14.60 9.79 12.56
N LYS A 24 -14.85 10.39 11.41
CA LYS A 24 -15.98 10.10 10.50
C LYS A 24 -15.56 9.25 9.30
N GLU A 25 -14.37 8.66 9.36
CA GLU A 25 -13.77 7.88 8.28
C GLU A 25 -13.59 8.67 6.98
N LYS A 26 -13.43 10.00 7.04
CA LYS A 26 -13.13 10.83 5.89
C LYS A 26 -11.66 11.16 5.83
N ILE A 27 -11.16 11.33 4.62
CA ILE A 27 -9.78 11.71 4.33
C ILE A 27 -9.82 13.12 3.73
N ALA A 28 -9.09 14.05 4.33
CA ALA A 28 -9.01 15.42 3.85
C ALA A 28 -8.02 15.56 2.70
N ASP A 29 -6.82 14.99 2.89
CA ASP A 29 -5.73 15.05 1.94
C ASP A 29 -5.01 13.71 1.84
N THR A 30 -4.38 13.46 0.69
CA THR A 30 -3.51 12.30 0.49
C THR A 30 -2.07 12.73 0.27
N ARG A 31 -1.14 11.85 0.62
CA ARG A 31 0.29 12.08 0.46
C ARG A 31 0.95 10.93 -0.29
N LYS A 32 1.70 11.26 -1.33
CA LYS A 32 2.56 10.31 -2.04
C LYS A 32 3.93 10.24 -1.40
N ILE A 33 4.45 9.02 -1.34
CA ILE A 33 5.77 8.73 -0.81
C ILE A 33 6.68 8.24 -1.93
N THR A 34 7.91 8.72 -1.90
CA THR A 34 9.02 8.24 -2.75
C THR A 34 9.91 7.30 -1.94
N GLY A 35 10.75 6.50 -2.62
CA GLY A 35 11.65 5.58 -1.95
C GLY A 35 11.02 4.22 -1.61
N LEU A 36 9.89 3.88 -2.21
CA LEU A 36 9.28 2.56 -2.07
C LEU A 36 10.19 1.48 -2.66
N LYS A 37 10.60 0.52 -1.83
CA LYS A 37 11.38 -0.66 -2.22
C LYS A 37 10.48 -1.87 -2.46
N GLU A 38 9.54 -2.12 -1.56
CA GLU A 38 8.67 -3.29 -1.61
C GLU A 38 7.34 -3.02 -0.91
N VAL A 39 6.26 -3.61 -1.42
CA VAL A 39 4.99 -3.76 -0.70
C VAL A 39 4.57 -5.22 -0.77
N LYS A 40 4.21 -5.77 0.38
CA LYS A 40 3.66 -7.11 0.52
C LYS A 40 2.30 -7.03 1.17
N LEU A 41 1.29 -7.63 0.54
CA LEU A 41 -0.05 -7.77 1.08
C LEU A 41 -0.33 -9.24 1.39
N THR A 42 -0.70 -9.51 2.63
CA THR A 42 -1.11 -10.83 3.09
C THR A 42 -2.59 -10.78 3.46
N LEU A 43 -3.37 -11.69 2.87
CA LEU A 43 -4.79 -11.85 3.16
C LEU A 43 -5.02 -13.25 3.70
N THR A 44 -5.72 -13.35 4.81
CA THR A 44 -6.13 -14.63 5.41
C THR A 44 -7.64 -14.79 5.28
N ASN A 45 -8.05 -15.94 4.80
CA ASN A 45 -9.45 -16.35 4.72
C ASN A 45 -9.58 -17.72 5.41
N GLU A 46 -10.44 -17.82 6.40
CA GLU A 46 -10.69 -19.08 7.10
C GLU A 46 -11.79 -19.87 6.39
N LEU A 47 -11.46 -21.12 6.05
CA LEU A 47 -12.39 -22.10 5.51
C LEU A 47 -12.57 -23.23 6.51
N LYS A 48 -13.82 -23.49 6.91
CA LYS A 48 -14.18 -24.59 7.81
C LYS A 48 -14.99 -25.63 7.06
N THR A 49 -14.45 -26.85 6.98
CA THR A 49 -15.18 -28.00 6.43
C THR A 49 -16.02 -28.64 7.53
N LEU A 50 -17.30 -28.78 7.27
CA LEU A 50 -18.21 -29.57 8.09
C LEU A 50 -18.28 -30.97 7.49
N ALA A 51 -18.23 -31.98 8.34
CA ALA A 51 -18.39 -33.38 7.95
C ALA A 51 -19.79 -33.88 8.38
N ALA A 52 -20.41 -34.70 7.53
CA ALA A 52 -21.61 -35.45 7.81
C ALA A 52 -21.54 -36.80 7.05
N ASP A 53 -22.17 -37.85 7.58
CA ASP A 53 -22.25 -39.19 6.95
C ASP A 53 -20.87 -39.72 6.56
N ASP A 54 -19.87 -39.60 7.47
CA ASP A 54 -18.49 -40.06 7.32
C ASP A 54 -17.68 -39.39 6.16
N GLY A 55 -18.13 -38.20 5.68
CA GLY A 55 -17.45 -37.45 4.63
C GLY A 55 -17.55 -35.94 4.78
N PRO A 56 -16.77 -35.17 3.96
CA PRO A 56 -16.91 -33.71 3.91
C PRO A 56 -18.27 -33.36 3.29
N TYR A 57 -19.08 -32.59 4.02
CA TYR A 57 -20.45 -32.23 3.64
C TYR A 57 -20.58 -30.80 3.10
N LEU A 58 -19.95 -29.84 3.81
CA LEU A 58 -20.10 -28.40 3.49
C LEU A 58 -18.83 -27.66 3.88
N ILE A 59 -18.45 -26.65 3.07
CA ILE A 59 -17.37 -25.72 3.40
C ILE A 59 -17.98 -24.35 3.72
N LEU A 60 -17.70 -23.84 4.90
CA LEU A 60 -18.06 -22.49 5.33
C LEU A 60 -16.84 -21.57 5.16
N SER A 61 -17.08 -20.33 4.72
CA SER A 61 -16.08 -19.28 4.64
C SER A 61 -16.36 -18.21 5.68
N GLY A 62 -15.34 -17.83 6.46
CA GLY A 62 -15.38 -16.72 7.42
C GLY A 62 -15.09 -15.35 6.78
N GLY A 63 -14.97 -15.26 5.47
CA GLY A 63 -14.56 -14.02 4.79
C GLY A 63 -13.06 -13.75 4.95
N ILE A 64 -12.66 -12.49 4.82
CA ILE A 64 -11.28 -12.05 5.09
C ILE A 64 -11.16 -11.82 6.60
N THR A 65 -10.36 -12.65 7.28
CA THR A 65 -10.15 -12.57 8.73
C THR A 65 -8.94 -11.71 9.10
N GLU A 66 -7.98 -11.55 8.17
CA GLU A 66 -6.82 -10.72 8.34
C GLU A 66 -6.41 -10.10 7.00
N ALA A 67 -6.08 -8.82 7.01
CA ALA A 67 -5.44 -8.11 5.90
C ALA A 67 -4.23 -7.35 6.47
N LYS A 68 -3.02 -7.78 6.09
CA LYS A 68 -1.76 -7.20 6.57
C LYS A 68 -0.97 -6.65 5.40
N GLU A 69 -0.57 -5.40 5.49
CA GLU A 69 0.33 -4.74 4.55
C GLU A 69 1.70 -4.53 5.21
N THR A 70 2.75 -4.98 4.54
CA THR A 70 4.13 -4.73 4.92
C THR A 70 4.77 -3.87 3.83
N ILE A 71 5.36 -2.76 4.21
CA ILE A 71 5.96 -1.79 3.30
C ILE A 71 7.42 -1.60 3.69
N ASN A 72 8.32 -1.67 2.71
CA ASN A 72 9.73 -1.35 2.86
C ASN A 72 10.03 -0.04 2.13
N LEU A 73 10.48 0.98 2.88
CA LEU A 73 10.83 2.31 2.40
C LEU A 73 12.27 2.63 2.76
N TYR A 74 12.99 3.33 1.88
CA TYR A 74 14.35 3.79 2.20
C TYR A 74 14.39 4.91 3.24
N ASP A 75 13.27 5.62 3.43
CA ASP A 75 13.14 6.64 4.46
C ASP A 75 11.66 6.80 4.86
N VAL A 76 11.39 6.76 6.15
CA VAL A 76 10.11 7.09 6.76
C VAL A 76 10.27 8.42 7.48
N ASP A 77 9.97 9.51 6.79
CA ASP A 77 10.15 10.85 7.33
C ASP A 77 9.25 11.16 8.54
N SER A 78 9.62 12.18 9.31
CA SER A 78 8.90 12.54 10.55
C SER A 78 7.45 12.95 10.31
N ILE A 79 7.10 13.46 9.12
CA ILE A 79 5.71 13.79 8.79
C ILE A 79 4.91 12.52 8.58
N MET A 80 5.46 11.54 7.85
CA MET A 80 4.84 10.23 7.68
C MET A 80 4.66 9.52 9.03
N LYS A 81 5.65 9.58 9.92
CA LYS A 81 5.55 9.03 11.28
C LYS A 81 4.44 9.71 12.09
N LYS A 82 4.32 11.03 12.01
CA LYS A 82 3.20 11.76 12.62
C LYS A 82 1.86 11.28 12.07
N ASP A 83 1.74 11.16 10.75
CA ASP A 83 0.50 10.78 10.09
C ASP A 83 0.11 9.33 10.37
N LEU A 84 1.06 8.40 10.33
CA LEU A 84 0.78 6.97 10.54
C LEU A 84 0.65 6.62 12.03
N TYR A 85 1.54 7.14 12.87
CA TYR A 85 1.64 6.73 14.27
C TYR A 85 1.06 7.74 15.26
N GLY A 86 0.63 8.93 14.81
CA GLY A 86 0.15 9.96 15.72
C GLY A 86 1.24 10.53 16.64
N VAL A 87 2.51 10.50 16.20
CA VAL A 87 3.64 11.01 16.97
C VAL A 87 3.64 12.53 16.98
N ASP A 88 3.86 13.14 18.14
CA ASP A 88 4.02 14.59 18.25
C ASP A 88 5.34 15.07 17.67
N LEU A 89 5.30 16.13 16.86
CA LEU A 89 6.49 16.84 16.40
C LEU A 89 6.61 18.16 17.15
N LYS A 90 7.68 18.31 17.94
CA LYS A 90 7.99 19.53 18.69
C LYS A 90 9.41 19.98 18.36
N ASP A 91 9.53 21.19 17.82
CA ASP A 91 10.82 21.80 17.46
C ASP A 91 11.72 20.87 16.60
N GLY A 92 11.13 20.12 15.68
CA GLY A 92 11.85 19.17 14.82
C GLY A 92 12.20 17.82 15.49
N VAL A 93 11.70 17.58 16.70
CA VAL A 93 11.92 16.33 17.46
C VAL A 93 10.64 15.51 17.49
N GLU A 94 10.77 14.22 17.17
CA GLU A 94 9.71 13.24 17.32
C GLU A 94 9.56 12.85 18.80
N VAL A 95 8.37 13.06 19.38
CA VAL A 95 8.10 12.76 20.79
C VAL A 95 7.15 11.58 20.89
N TYR A 96 7.68 10.45 21.33
CA TYR A 96 6.92 9.22 21.57
C TYR A 96 6.46 9.15 23.02
N THR A 97 5.15 9.14 23.25
CA THR A 97 4.59 9.02 24.58
C THR A 97 4.12 7.57 24.83
N LYS A 98 4.04 7.15 26.09
CA LYS A 98 3.58 5.80 26.44
C LYS A 98 2.18 5.46 25.89
N ASN A 99 1.33 6.47 25.76
CA ASN A 99 -0.09 6.30 25.40
C ASN A 99 -0.39 6.86 23.99
N PHE A 100 0.58 6.78 23.06
CA PHE A 100 0.32 7.16 21.67
C PHE A 100 -0.67 6.17 21.03
N THR A 101 -1.49 6.67 20.13
CA THR A 101 -2.43 5.85 19.35
C THR A 101 -2.17 6.11 17.87
N PRO A 102 -1.84 5.08 17.08
CA PRO A 102 -1.71 5.24 15.62
C PRO A 102 -3.02 5.72 14.99
N ASN A 103 -2.91 6.49 13.94
CA ASN A 103 -4.06 6.94 13.16
C ASN A 103 -4.56 5.82 12.23
N TYR A 104 -5.85 5.82 11.94
CA TYR A 104 -6.36 5.05 10.82
C TYR A 104 -5.97 5.69 9.51
N VAL A 105 -5.52 4.88 8.58
CA VAL A 105 -5.11 5.32 7.25
C VAL A 105 -5.67 4.41 6.17
N ALA A 106 -5.88 4.97 4.98
CA ALA A 106 -6.05 4.20 3.74
C ALA A 106 -4.74 4.28 2.94
N THR A 107 -4.45 3.23 2.18
CA THR A 107 -3.25 3.14 1.35
C THR A 107 -3.59 2.77 -0.09
N LEU A 108 -2.76 3.22 -1.02
CA LEU A 108 -2.85 2.92 -2.44
C LEU A 108 -1.46 2.73 -3.01
N PHE A 109 -1.27 1.69 -3.82
CA PHE A 109 -0.06 1.52 -4.62
C PHE A 109 -0.39 0.86 -5.96
N ARG A 110 0.55 0.89 -6.88
CA ARG A 110 0.42 0.19 -8.17
C ARG A 110 1.56 -0.77 -8.41
N THR A 111 1.26 -1.82 -9.19
CA THR A 111 2.27 -2.72 -9.76
C THR A 111 2.20 -2.63 -11.29
N LYS A 112 3.33 -2.73 -11.95
CA LYS A 112 3.39 -2.78 -13.41
C LYS A 112 2.99 -4.18 -13.89
N ILE A 113 2.29 -4.26 -15.03
CA ILE A 113 1.92 -5.51 -15.69
C ILE A 113 2.75 -5.62 -16.98
N SER A 114 3.09 -6.85 -17.38
CA SER A 114 3.94 -7.13 -18.54
C SER A 114 3.41 -6.59 -19.89
N ASN A 115 2.15 -6.21 -19.96
CA ASN A 115 1.54 -5.56 -21.12
C ASN A 115 1.70 -4.03 -21.14
N GLY A 116 2.51 -3.46 -20.22
CA GLY A 116 2.74 -2.01 -20.11
C GLY A 116 1.68 -1.25 -19.31
N LYS A 117 0.63 -1.91 -18.84
CA LYS A 117 -0.42 -1.35 -17.99
C LYS A 117 -0.09 -1.53 -16.51
N HIS A 118 -0.95 -0.98 -15.63
CA HIS A 118 -0.80 -1.11 -14.20
C HIS A 118 -1.97 -1.85 -13.55
N CYS A 119 -1.68 -2.43 -12.41
CA CYS A 119 -2.66 -2.95 -11.48
C CYS A 119 -2.57 -2.12 -10.20
N TRP A 120 -3.67 -1.50 -9.82
CA TRP A 120 -3.81 -0.67 -8.65
C TRP A 120 -4.39 -1.48 -7.49
N VAL A 121 -3.84 -1.28 -6.31
CA VAL A 121 -4.26 -1.95 -5.09
C VAL A 121 -4.48 -0.90 -4.03
N GLY A 122 -5.66 -0.88 -3.43
CA GLY A 122 -6.03 0.07 -2.38
C GLY A 122 -6.59 -0.66 -1.16
N LEU A 123 -6.14 -0.26 0.01
CA LEU A 123 -6.63 -0.70 1.31
C LEU A 123 -7.33 0.48 1.98
N THR A 124 -8.50 0.24 2.56
CA THR A 124 -9.42 1.33 2.89
C THR A 124 -9.30 1.86 4.31
N LYS A 125 -8.91 1.01 5.28
CA LYS A 125 -8.80 1.40 6.69
C LYS A 125 -7.86 0.46 7.45
N GLY A 126 -6.77 0.99 7.96
CA GLY A 126 -5.81 0.22 8.76
C GLY A 126 -4.99 1.10 9.67
N MET A 127 -4.21 0.46 10.52
CA MET A 127 -3.23 1.12 11.40
C MET A 127 -1.88 0.44 11.22
N PHE A 128 -0.82 1.24 11.19
CA PHE A 128 0.55 0.75 11.18
C PHE A 128 1.12 0.65 12.58
N ALA A 129 1.81 -0.46 12.84
CA ALA A 129 2.56 -0.64 14.07
C ALA A 129 3.85 0.18 14.04
N LEU A 130 4.27 0.66 15.20
CA LEU A 130 5.54 1.37 15.32
C LEU A 130 6.70 0.43 15.00
N PRO A 131 7.56 0.74 14.02
CA PRO A 131 8.70 -0.10 13.69
C PRO A 131 9.78 -0.01 14.77
N GLY A 132 10.57 -1.08 14.91
CA GLY A 132 11.82 -1.02 15.66
C GLY A 132 12.86 -0.18 14.91
N ILE A 133 13.79 0.40 15.64
CA ILE A 133 14.94 1.09 15.05
C ILE A 133 16.11 0.09 14.99
N SER A 134 16.60 -0.17 13.78
CA SER A 134 17.80 -0.99 13.55
C SER A 134 18.77 -0.20 12.69
N THR A 135 20.03 -0.14 13.15
CA THR A 135 21.10 0.53 12.39
C THR A 135 22.36 -0.33 12.41
N LYS A 136 23.07 -0.37 11.29
CA LYS A 136 24.37 -1.05 11.17
C LYS A 136 25.47 -0.04 10.90
N THR A 137 26.66 -0.35 11.38
CA THR A 137 27.88 0.42 11.04
C THR A 137 28.22 0.18 9.57
N GLN A 138 28.55 1.24 8.85
CA GLN A 138 28.99 1.13 7.46
C GLN A 138 30.38 0.47 7.42
N ASP A 139 30.50 -0.63 6.67
CA ASP A 139 31.76 -1.28 6.33
C ASP A 139 31.81 -1.47 4.82
N GLY A 140 32.64 -0.69 4.13
CA GLY A 140 32.77 -0.71 2.68
C GLY A 140 31.84 0.23 1.92
N ALA A 141 31.30 -0.23 0.77
CA ALA A 141 30.39 0.56 -0.05
C ALA A 141 29.04 0.79 0.68
N PRO A 142 28.38 1.96 0.48
CA PRO A 142 27.08 2.21 1.07
C PRO A 142 26.04 1.16 0.63
N ASP A 143 25.45 0.47 1.61
CA ASP A 143 24.33 -0.45 1.41
C ASP A 143 23.14 0.08 2.24
N PRO A 144 22.23 0.88 1.64
CA PRO A 144 21.14 1.48 2.38
C PRO A 144 20.13 0.42 2.81
N GLU A 145 19.88 0.36 4.11
CA GLU A 145 18.78 -0.45 4.67
C GLU A 145 17.45 0.28 4.45
N ALA A 146 16.40 -0.49 4.25
CA ALA A 146 15.05 0.04 4.17
C ALA A 146 14.35 -0.16 5.52
N ASP A 147 13.56 0.83 5.92
CA ASP A 147 12.66 0.71 7.05
C ASP A 147 11.48 -0.19 6.67
N GLU A 148 11.17 -1.16 7.50
CA GLU A 148 10.00 -2.01 7.35
C GLU A 148 8.90 -1.55 8.30
N ILE A 149 7.72 -1.27 7.74
CA ILE A 149 6.52 -0.90 8.49
C ILE A 149 5.40 -1.90 8.20
N GLU A 150 4.68 -2.30 9.23
CA GLU A 150 3.58 -3.26 9.12
C GLU A 150 2.26 -2.64 9.57
N GLY A 151 1.22 -2.82 8.77
CA GLY A 151 -0.14 -2.36 9.08
C GLY A 151 -1.15 -3.48 9.00
N ASN A 152 -2.13 -3.43 9.90
CA ASN A 152 -3.29 -4.31 9.88
C ASN A 152 -4.52 -3.53 9.45
N PHE A 153 -5.28 -4.10 8.52
CA PHE A 153 -6.42 -3.46 7.88
C PHE A 153 -7.73 -4.17 8.26
N VAL A 154 -8.75 -3.37 8.44
CA VAL A 154 -10.10 -3.79 8.80
C VAL A 154 -11.12 -3.23 7.79
N PRO A 155 -12.36 -3.77 7.74
CA PRO A 155 -13.40 -3.20 6.91
C PRO A 155 -13.67 -1.73 7.23
N ARG A 156 -13.82 -0.90 6.19
CA ARG A 156 -14.30 0.47 6.29
C ARG A 156 -15.76 0.54 5.89
N GLY A 157 -16.57 1.27 6.67
CA GLY A 157 -18.01 1.42 6.45
C GLY A 157 -18.83 0.44 7.27
N ASP A 158 -19.88 -0.13 6.65
CA ASP A 158 -20.82 -1.04 7.30
C ASP A 158 -20.14 -2.32 7.79
N ALA A 159 -20.56 -2.81 8.99
CA ALA A 159 -20.01 -4.01 9.59
C ALA A 159 -20.23 -5.29 8.75
N ASP A 160 -21.34 -5.35 7.99
CA ASP A 160 -21.70 -6.52 7.18
C ASP A 160 -21.12 -6.47 5.75
N ASN A 161 -20.94 -5.25 5.20
CA ASN A 161 -20.53 -5.02 3.81
C ASN A 161 -19.30 -4.11 3.67
N GLY A 162 -18.56 -3.93 4.75
CA GLY A 162 -17.38 -3.09 4.76
C GLY A 162 -16.33 -3.55 3.75
N VAL A 163 -15.67 -2.59 3.11
CA VAL A 163 -14.63 -2.85 2.12
C VAL A 163 -13.26 -2.79 2.81
N ILE A 164 -12.43 -3.82 2.60
CA ILE A 164 -11.04 -3.85 3.08
C ILE A 164 -10.08 -3.53 1.95
N LEU A 165 -10.26 -4.20 0.81
CA LEU A 165 -9.34 -4.22 -0.32
C LEU A 165 -10.06 -3.93 -1.62
N LEU A 166 -9.44 -3.10 -2.44
CA LEU A 166 -9.85 -2.79 -3.80
C LEU A 166 -8.70 -3.11 -4.74
N ILE A 167 -9.00 -3.79 -5.86
CA ILE A 167 -8.01 -4.06 -6.90
C ILE A 167 -8.59 -3.62 -8.23
N GLY A 168 -7.90 -2.73 -8.92
CA GLY A 168 -8.26 -2.23 -10.24
C GLY A 168 -7.16 -2.50 -11.26
N ARG A 169 -7.52 -2.80 -12.50
CA ARG A 169 -6.56 -3.09 -13.58
C ARG A 169 -6.82 -2.19 -14.77
N GLU A 170 -5.78 -1.50 -15.25
CA GLU A 170 -5.88 -0.60 -16.41
C GLU A 170 -6.10 -1.35 -17.74
N ASP A 171 -5.89 -2.66 -17.78
CA ASP A 171 -6.20 -3.47 -18.95
C ASP A 171 -7.67 -3.90 -19.04
N ASN A 172 -8.47 -3.61 -17.99
CA ASN A 172 -9.91 -3.72 -18.04
C ASN A 172 -10.49 -2.42 -18.65
N PRO A 173 -11.27 -2.51 -19.76
CA PRO A 173 -11.83 -1.33 -20.42
C PRO A 173 -12.80 -0.51 -19.55
N ASP A 174 -13.38 -1.13 -18.52
CA ASP A 174 -14.29 -0.46 -17.58
C ASP A 174 -13.57 0.21 -16.40
N PHE A 175 -12.23 0.07 -16.32
CA PHE A 175 -11.44 0.66 -15.25
C PHE A 175 -11.28 2.16 -15.43
N ASP A 176 -11.63 2.89 -14.38
CA ASP A 176 -11.48 4.34 -14.26
C ASP A 176 -10.69 4.65 -12.98
N PHE A 177 -9.51 5.21 -13.14
CA PHE A 177 -8.62 5.49 -12.01
C PHE A 177 -9.20 6.53 -11.05
N GLU A 178 -9.88 7.57 -11.53
CA GLU A 178 -10.46 8.59 -10.66
C GLU A 178 -11.56 8.01 -9.77
N LYS A 179 -12.40 7.15 -10.35
CA LYS A 179 -13.41 6.43 -9.57
C LYS A 179 -12.78 5.48 -8.56
N PHE A 180 -11.73 4.76 -8.98
CA PHE A 180 -11.00 3.85 -8.10
C PHE A 180 -10.36 4.61 -6.93
N HIS A 181 -9.70 5.73 -7.20
CA HIS A 181 -9.11 6.59 -6.18
C HIS A 181 -10.16 7.09 -5.18
N LYS A 182 -11.32 7.54 -5.67
CA LYS A 182 -12.44 7.93 -4.81
C LYS A 182 -13.00 6.78 -3.97
N MET A 183 -12.98 5.57 -4.45
CA MET A 183 -13.39 4.40 -3.66
C MET A 183 -12.43 4.14 -2.49
N VAL A 184 -11.14 4.43 -2.64
CA VAL A 184 -10.12 4.26 -1.59
C VAL A 184 -10.12 5.44 -0.62
N PHE A 185 -10.04 6.68 -1.16
CA PHE A 185 -9.78 7.89 -0.36
C PHE A 185 -11.01 8.82 -0.18
N GLY A 186 -12.12 8.50 -0.83
CA GLY A 186 -13.28 9.39 -0.85
C GLY A 186 -13.14 10.49 -1.92
N ASP A 187 -13.71 11.68 -1.67
CA ASP A 187 -13.74 12.77 -2.64
C ASP A 187 -12.43 13.58 -2.76
N THR A 188 -11.33 13.08 -2.23
CA THR A 188 -10.00 13.67 -2.43
C THR A 188 -9.54 13.53 -3.88
N ALA A 189 -8.97 14.59 -4.45
CA ALA A 189 -8.39 14.51 -5.79
C ALA A 189 -7.08 13.70 -5.77
N PRO A 190 -6.80 12.88 -6.81
CA PRO A 190 -5.52 12.21 -6.92
C PRO A 190 -4.37 13.21 -6.95
N VAL A 191 -3.32 12.96 -6.15
CA VAL A 191 -2.10 13.76 -6.22
C VAL A 191 -1.45 13.53 -7.58
N THR A 192 -1.38 14.57 -8.42
CA THR A 192 -0.68 14.49 -9.68
C THR A 192 0.82 14.35 -9.42
N THR A 193 1.43 13.24 -9.88
CA THR A 193 2.88 13.13 -9.86
C THR A 193 3.44 14.16 -10.85
N PRO A 194 4.50 14.91 -10.51
CA PRO A 194 5.30 15.56 -11.55
C PRO A 194 5.72 14.47 -12.53
N THR A 195 5.49 14.72 -13.81
CA THR A 195 5.85 13.82 -14.93
C THR A 195 7.27 13.29 -14.71
N ASP A 196 7.43 11.98 -14.84
CA ASP A 196 8.70 11.26 -14.71
C ASP A 196 9.86 12.09 -15.27
N ALA A 197 10.91 12.26 -14.45
CA ALA A 197 12.17 12.78 -14.94
C ALA A 197 12.63 11.93 -16.14
N PRO A 198 13.19 12.52 -17.22
CA PRO A 198 13.57 11.77 -18.40
C PRO A 198 14.54 10.66 -18.03
N ASP A 199 14.25 9.48 -18.55
CA ASP A 199 15.08 8.28 -18.49
C ASP A 199 16.50 8.62 -18.97
N HIS A 200 17.46 8.61 -18.05
CA HIS A 200 18.87 8.77 -18.36
C HIS A 200 19.44 7.47 -18.96
N THR A 201 18.96 7.09 -20.15
CA THR A 201 19.61 6.10 -20.99
C THR A 201 20.07 6.77 -22.29
N ASP A 202 21.16 7.49 -22.25
CA ASP A 202 22.04 7.72 -23.42
C ASP A 202 23.39 8.27 -22.99
N ASN A 203 24.20 7.41 -22.36
CA ASN A 203 25.66 7.61 -22.36
C ASN A 203 26.24 6.84 -23.56
N LYS A 204 26.16 7.46 -24.74
CA LYS A 204 27.05 7.10 -25.84
C LYS A 204 28.46 7.54 -25.48
N VAL A 205 29.28 6.58 -25.12
CA VAL A 205 30.73 6.72 -25.17
C VAL A 205 31.11 7.05 -26.62
N GLN A 206 31.50 8.28 -26.85
CA GLN A 206 32.24 8.65 -28.09
C GLN A 206 33.69 8.30 -27.85
N ASP A 207 34.14 7.19 -28.42
CA ASP A 207 35.54 6.98 -28.75
C ASP A 207 35.93 8.02 -29.79
N GLY A 208 36.82 8.94 -29.41
CA GLY A 208 37.43 9.94 -30.26
C GLY A 208 38.94 9.76 -30.25
N GLN A 209 39.46 9.57 -31.41
CA GLN A 209 40.84 9.45 -31.88
C GLN A 209 41.89 10.22 -31.08
#